data_ec600c8092d40bd8eba3f88b3967dd29
#
_entry.id   ec600c8092d40bd8eba3f88b3967dd29
#
_cell.length_a   1.000
_cell.length_b   1.000
_cell.length_c   1.000
_cell.angle_alpha   90.00
_cell.angle_beta   90.00
_cell.angle_gamma   90.00
#
_symmetry.space_group_name_H-M   'P 1'
#
loop_
_entity.id
_entity.type
_entity.pdbx_description
1 polymer ?
#
loop_
_entity_poly.entity_id
_entity_poly.type
_entity_poly.pdbx_seq_one_letter_code
_entity_poly.pdbx_strand_id
1 'polypeptide(L)'
;MELKINKLILDAAIERVAKAIDPNPFIPVMKGILIKAEDSKIVLIGSNGEISIKHEIQANINAEIITPGIILVELGIFKNIIKRLDGDLLLKSDEKNLEISTKNDNYRLNLYSTYDYPEIDFTVYGDKISINWDDLKSLAKDVIFAASTNEMNLILCCINISAQNHMLKFLTTDRYRYAEEKKAIAEDVDFNISILAKNIRDILNFEYNGKVTLNISDQKVLFEMDGTIIQSKVIDQVYQDVSKIVPKEFENEIKISKKELSSLLSKASVIITENYNKIKLHVTHDLLTILSTRDEVANAEVKTENFKYDGDDLKLALNSRFLKEAISVYDEDLRILLTKDRMRIVIKSDSKPDVLQLITPQKGF
;
A
#
# COMPACT_ATOMS: atom_id res chain seq x y z
N MET A 1 -11.92 16.42 31.12
CA MET A 1 -12.74 15.60 30.21
C MET A 1 -13.40 14.46 30.98
N GLU A 2 -14.69 14.24 30.76
CA GLU A 2 -15.38 13.06 31.34
C GLU A 2 -16.35 12.49 30.29
N LEU A 3 -16.24 11.17 30.01
CA LEU A 3 -17.08 10.49 29.05
C LEU A 3 -17.36 9.05 29.47
N LYS A 4 -18.55 8.55 29.11
CA LYS A 4 -18.94 7.15 29.28
C LYS A 4 -19.04 6.50 27.90
N ILE A 5 -18.36 5.39 27.68
CA ILE A 5 -18.30 4.78 26.36
C ILE A 5 -18.27 3.24 26.47
N ASN A 6 -18.99 2.59 25.56
CA ASN A 6 -18.90 1.14 25.44
C ASN A 6 -17.50 0.71 24.97
N LYS A 7 -16.95 -0.28 25.64
CA LYS A 7 -15.60 -0.82 25.37
C LYS A 7 -15.38 -1.20 23.92
N LEU A 8 -16.34 -1.85 23.28
CA LEU A 8 -16.19 -2.33 21.90
C LEU A 8 -16.05 -1.18 20.88
N ILE A 9 -16.78 -0.07 21.12
CA ILE A 9 -16.72 1.13 20.27
C ILE A 9 -15.35 1.79 20.41
N LEU A 10 -14.89 1.96 21.66
CA LEU A 10 -13.60 2.60 21.92
C LEU A 10 -12.43 1.75 21.41
N ASP A 11 -12.47 0.44 21.64
CA ASP A 11 -11.43 -0.49 21.17
C ASP A 11 -11.33 -0.50 19.65
N ALA A 12 -12.46 -0.54 18.93
CA ALA A 12 -12.49 -0.45 17.47
C ALA A 12 -11.90 0.87 16.95
N ALA A 13 -12.21 1.99 17.60
CA ALA A 13 -11.67 3.29 17.24
C ALA A 13 -10.15 3.39 17.50
N ILE A 14 -9.68 2.88 18.63
CA ILE A 14 -8.26 2.80 18.97
C ILE A 14 -7.51 1.94 17.93
N GLU A 15 -8.03 0.77 17.56
CA GLU A 15 -7.40 -0.12 16.57
C GLU A 15 -7.25 0.56 15.20
N ARG A 16 -8.21 1.39 14.80
CA ARG A 16 -8.13 2.17 13.55
C ARG A 16 -7.00 3.19 13.62
N VAL A 17 -6.99 4.02 14.66
CA VAL A 17 -6.05 5.14 14.79
C VAL A 17 -4.63 4.66 15.11
N ALA A 18 -4.49 3.56 15.83
CA ALA A 18 -3.21 2.93 16.16
C ALA A 18 -2.34 2.59 14.94
N LYS A 19 -2.96 2.38 13.77
CA LYS A 19 -2.24 2.08 12.52
C LYS A 19 -1.35 3.22 12.02
N ALA A 20 -1.61 4.45 12.44
CA ALA A 20 -0.77 5.61 12.14
C ALA A 20 0.21 5.97 13.27
N ILE A 21 0.27 5.22 14.36
CA ILE A 21 1.15 5.55 15.49
C ILE A 21 2.35 4.62 15.50
N ASP A 22 3.55 5.22 15.39
CA ASP A 22 4.81 4.49 15.54
C ASP A 22 5.07 4.24 17.04
N PRO A 23 5.37 3.01 17.47
CA PRO A 23 5.77 2.73 18.85
C PRO A 23 7.10 3.39 19.26
N ASN A 24 7.95 3.73 18.30
CA ASN A 24 9.26 4.36 18.51
C ASN A 24 9.44 5.64 17.66
N PRO A 25 8.57 6.66 17.81
CA PRO A 25 8.62 7.85 16.98
C PRO A 25 9.84 8.73 17.33
N PHE A 26 10.30 9.52 16.34
CA PHE A 26 11.35 10.52 16.57
C PHE A 26 10.92 11.58 17.60
N ILE A 27 9.66 11.99 17.56
CA ILE A 27 9.05 12.93 18.56
C ILE A 27 8.30 12.07 19.59
N PRO A 28 8.78 11.98 20.85
CA PRO A 28 8.26 11.03 21.84
C PRO A 28 6.75 11.09 22.10
N VAL A 29 6.14 12.28 22.03
CA VAL A 29 4.68 12.45 22.26
C VAL A 29 3.83 11.85 21.15
N MET A 30 4.39 11.62 19.97
CA MET A 30 3.68 10.99 18.82
C MET A 30 3.42 9.49 19.00
N LYS A 31 3.94 8.85 20.04
CA LYS A 31 3.48 7.51 20.44
C LYS A 31 2.16 7.53 21.22
N GLY A 32 1.62 8.72 21.46
CA GLY A 32 0.33 8.95 22.10
C GLY A 32 -0.82 8.98 21.09
N ILE A 33 -2.00 8.66 21.59
CA ILE A 33 -3.27 8.91 20.93
C ILE A 33 -3.93 10.15 21.51
N LEU A 34 -4.26 11.11 20.65
CA LEU A 34 -4.97 12.33 21.04
C LEU A 34 -6.47 12.04 20.99
N ILE A 35 -7.16 12.28 22.11
CA ILE A 35 -8.60 12.10 22.24
C ILE A 35 -9.23 13.45 22.58
N LYS A 36 -10.16 13.90 21.74
CA LYS A 36 -10.96 15.13 21.95
C LYS A 36 -12.41 14.74 22.16
N ALA A 37 -12.98 15.06 23.27
CA ALA A 37 -14.42 14.99 23.51
C ALA A 37 -15.01 16.38 23.26
N GLU A 38 -15.80 16.51 22.20
CA GLU A 38 -16.55 17.71 21.81
C GLU A 38 -18.02 17.52 22.19
N ASP A 39 -18.87 18.53 22.07
CA ASP A 39 -20.27 18.43 22.54
C ASP A 39 -21.07 17.29 21.89
N SER A 40 -20.76 16.93 20.64
CA SER A 40 -21.56 15.95 19.86
C SER A 40 -20.75 14.74 19.38
N LYS A 41 -19.43 14.72 19.55
CA LYS A 41 -18.58 13.63 19.05
C LYS A 41 -17.28 13.48 19.86
N ILE A 42 -16.74 12.28 19.80
CA ILE A 42 -15.41 11.96 20.31
C ILE A 42 -14.50 11.76 19.11
N VAL A 43 -13.38 12.46 19.08
CA VAL A 43 -12.41 12.41 17.99
C VAL A 43 -11.12 11.81 18.49
N LEU A 44 -10.66 10.74 17.84
CA LEU A 44 -9.37 10.12 18.11
C LEU A 44 -8.41 10.46 16.97
N ILE A 45 -7.18 10.84 17.28
CA ILE A 45 -6.15 11.20 16.30
C ILE A 45 -4.84 10.50 16.64
N GLY A 46 -4.20 9.95 15.62
CA GLY A 46 -2.84 9.40 15.68
C GLY A 46 -2.05 9.76 14.43
N SER A 47 -0.72 9.87 14.58
CA SER A 47 0.17 10.20 13.46
C SER A 47 1.59 9.71 13.71
N ASN A 48 2.29 9.36 12.62
CA ASN A 48 3.73 9.13 12.61
C ASN A 48 4.48 10.21 11.82
N GLY A 49 3.79 11.29 11.45
CA GLY A 49 4.34 12.38 10.65
C GLY A 49 4.23 12.20 9.14
N GLU A 50 4.05 10.97 8.63
CA GLU A 50 3.83 10.64 7.22
C GLU A 50 2.38 10.29 6.93
N ILE A 51 1.78 9.50 7.83
CA ILE A 51 0.35 9.15 7.83
C ILE A 51 -0.26 9.72 9.10
N SER A 52 -1.46 10.26 8.97
CA SER A 52 -2.29 10.68 10.11
C SER A 52 -3.69 10.11 9.96
N ILE A 53 -4.27 9.65 11.06
CA ILE A 53 -5.61 9.09 11.07
C ILE A 53 -6.44 9.85 12.10
N LYS A 54 -7.62 10.28 11.65
CA LYS A 54 -8.68 10.82 12.47
C LYS A 54 -9.88 9.90 12.40
N HIS A 55 -10.43 9.51 13.55
CA HIS A 55 -11.68 8.75 13.62
C HIS A 55 -12.67 9.47 14.53
N GLU A 56 -13.91 9.61 14.08
CA GLU A 56 -14.99 10.29 14.79
C GLU A 56 -16.04 9.28 15.25
N ILE A 57 -16.38 9.32 16.54
CA ILE A 57 -17.48 8.57 17.15
C ILE A 57 -18.57 9.59 17.49
N GLN A 58 -19.75 9.44 16.90
CA GLN A 58 -20.90 10.31 17.23
C GLN A 58 -21.42 9.99 18.62
N ALA A 59 -21.68 11.04 19.41
CA ALA A 59 -22.26 10.89 20.73
C ALA A 59 -23.65 10.26 20.65
N ASN A 60 -23.88 9.24 21.46
CA ASN A 60 -25.14 8.51 21.54
C ASN A 60 -25.23 7.77 22.89
N ILE A 61 -26.23 6.91 23.08
CA ILE A 61 -26.44 6.16 24.32
C ILE A 61 -25.26 5.23 24.70
N ASN A 62 -24.42 4.85 23.73
CA ASN A 62 -23.24 4.00 23.96
C ASN A 62 -21.93 4.80 24.00
N ALA A 63 -22.00 6.12 23.80
CA ALA A 63 -20.86 7.06 23.81
C ALA A 63 -21.35 8.43 24.27
N GLU A 64 -21.45 8.63 25.58
CA GLU A 64 -21.97 9.83 26.23
C GLU A 64 -20.80 10.74 26.65
N ILE A 65 -20.89 12.02 26.30
CA ILE A 65 -19.93 13.04 26.69
C ILE A 65 -20.52 13.82 27.87
N ILE A 66 -19.93 13.65 29.05
CA ILE A 66 -20.38 14.33 30.29
C ILE A 66 -19.71 15.69 30.40
N THR A 67 -18.42 15.74 30.12
CA THR A 67 -17.64 16.98 30.12
C THR A 67 -16.66 17.00 28.95
N PRO A 68 -16.74 17.97 28.05
CA PRO A 68 -15.79 18.14 26.96
C PRO A 68 -14.34 18.30 27.43
N GLY A 69 -13.39 18.00 26.59
CA GLY A 69 -11.96 18.17 26.87
C GLY A 69 -11.06 17.43 25.96
N ILE A 70 -9.75 17.57 26.15
CA ILE A 70 -8.71 17.00 25.30
C ILE A 70 -7.68 16.29 26.17
N ILE A 71 -7.28 15.10 25.80
CA ILE A 71 -6.20 14.34 26.44
C ILE A 71 -5.25 13.74 25.39
N LEU A 72 -4.00 13.55 25.81
CA LEU A 72 -2.99 12.79 25.07
C LEU A 72 -2.46 11.68 25.96
N VAL A 73 -2.71 10.44 25.60
CA VAL A 73 -2.33 9.27 26.39
C VAL A 73 -1.45 8.32 25.59
N GLU A 74 -0.49 7.68 26.22
CA GLU A 74 0.39 6.70 25.59
C GLU A 74 -0.42 5.50 25.07
N LEU A 75 -0.30 5.23 23.76
CA LEU A 75 -1.15 4.27 23.08
C LEU A 75 -0.98 2.84 23.61
N GLY A 76 0.26 2.38 23.81
CA GLY A 76 0.53 0.98 24.11
C GLY A 76 -0.12 0.53 25.41
N ILE A 77 0.04 1.31 26.48
CA ILE A 77 -0.56 1.04 27.80
C ILE A 77 -2.09 1.22 27.73
N PHE A 78 -2.55 2.33 27.15
CA PHE A 78 -3.97 2.62 27.03
C PHE A 78 -4.72 1.50 26.28
N LYS A 79 -4.25 1.13 25.09
CA LYS A 79 -4.81 0.05 24.29
C LYS A 79 -4.83 -1.30 25.03
N ASN A 80 -3.75 -1.62 25.74
CA ASN A 80 -3.65 -2.85 26.52
C ASN A 80 -4.67 -2.92 27.68
N ILE A 81 -4.95 -1.79 28.31
CA ILE A 81 -5.98 -1.69 29.36
C ILE A 81 -7.36 -1.88 28.74
N ILE A 82 -7.69 -1.08 27.70
CA ILE A 82 -9.01 -1.14 27.06
C ILE A 82 -9.32 -2.56 26.56
N LYS A 83 -8.35 -3.26 25.98
CA LYS A 83 -8.55 -4.65 25.52
C LYS A 83 -8.95 -5.64 26.61
N ARG A 84 -8.56 -5.39 27.86
CA ARG A 84 -8.82 -6.31 29.00
C ARG A 84 -10.04 -5.96 29.82
N LEU A 85 -10.65 -4.81 29.54
CA LEU A 85 -11.88 -4.38 30.21
C LEU A 85 -13.11 -4.86 29.43
N ASP A 86 -14.26 -4.88 30.10
CA ASP A 86 -15.54 -5.25 29.55
C ASP A 86 -16.63 -4.22 29.88
N GLY A 87 -17.66 -4.17 29.06
CA GLY A 87 -18.85 -3.34 29.29
C GLY A 87 -18.64 -1.85 29.01
N ASP A 88 -19.31 -1.04 29.80
CA ASP A 88 -19.20 0.43 29.72
C ASP A 88 -18.04 0.93 30.57
N LEU A 89 -17.28 1.84 30.01
CA LEU A 89 -16.11 2.47 30.61
C LEU A 89 -16.45 3.93 30.96
N LEU A 90 -16.05 4.38 32.14
CA LEU A 90 -16.02 5.78 32.49
C LEU A 90 -14.57 6.26 32.40
N LEU A 91 -14.30 7.21 31.50
CA LEU A 91 -13.03 7.90 31.37
C LEU A 91 -13.14 9.29 31.97
N LYS A 92 -12.30 9.58 32.96
CA LYS A 92 -12.26 10.89 33.63
C LYS A 92 -10.85 11.39 33.70
N SER A 93 -10.60 12.61 33.23
CA SER A 93 -9.26 13.20 33.29
C SER A 93 -9.24 14.49 34.10
N ASP A 94 -8.15 14.67 34.84
CA ASP A 94 -7.64 15.94 35.29
C ASP A 94 -6.54 16.47 34.35
N GLU A 95 -5.73 17.42 34.79
CA GLU A 95 -4.63 18.01 34.00
C GLU A 95 -3.46 17.00 33.74
N LYS A 96 -3.28 16.01 34.61
CA LYS A 96 -2.10 15.13 34.62
C LYS A 96 -2.43 13.65 34.44
N ASN A 97 -3.65 13.24 34.73
CA ASN A 97 -4.01 11.85 34.81
C ASN A 97 -5.32 11.57 34.09
N LEU A 98 -5.42 10.35 33.56
CA LEU A 98 -6.63 9.73 33.08
C LEU A 98 -7.00 8.59 34.02
N GLU A 99 -8.18 8.63 34.59
CA GLU A 99 -8.81 7.51 35.27
C GLU A 99 -9.74 6.77 34.33
N ILE A 100 -9.62 5.44 34.27
CA ILE A 100 -10.47 4.54 33.50
C ILE A 100 -11.10 3.60 34.48
N SER A 101 -12.42 3.64 34.62
CA SER A 101 -13.11 2.80 35.57
C SER A 101 -14.25 2.00 34.91
N THR A 102 -14.48 0.82 35.45
CA THR A 102 -15.66 -0.02 35.27
C THR A 102 -16.38 -0.17 36.62
N LYS A 103 -17.34 -1.07 36.68
CA LYS A 103 -17.98 -1.39 37.98
C LYS A 103 -16.99 -1.96 39.00
N ASN A 104 -15.96 -2.68 38.54
CA ASN A 104 -15.07 -3.46 39.41
C ASN A 104 -13.59 -3.04 39.29
N ASP A 105 -13.20 -2.35 38.24
CA ASP A 105 -11.81 -2.05 37.93
C ASP A 105 -11.56 -0.55 37.88
N ASN A 106 -10.37 -0.14 38.28
CA ASN A 106 -9.92 1.25 38.18
C ASN A 106 -8.44 1.30 37.79
N TYR A 107 -8.12 2.07 36.75
CA TYR A 107 -6.76 2.33 36.28
C TYR A 107 -6.52 3.82 36.26
N ARG A 108 -5.28 4.21 36.56
CA ARG A 108 -4.82 5.60 36.47
C ARG A 108 -3.57 5.69 35.63
N LEU A 109 -3.62 6.49 34.55
CA LEU A 109 -2.52 6.72 33.64
C LEU A 109 -2.08 8.18 33.69
N ASN A 110 -0.78 8.42 33.54
CA ASN A 110 -0.27 9.77 33.35
C ASN A 110 -0.55 10.21 31.89
N LEU A 111 -0.92 11.47 31.73
CA LEU A 111 -1.13 12.10 30.44
C LEU A 111 0.15 12.79 29.94
N TYR A 112 0.31 12.83 28.62
CA TYR A 112 1.28 13.71 27.98
C TYR A 112 0.70 15.13 27.86
N SER A 113 1.58 16.12 27.71
CA SER A 113 1.20 17.49 27.36
C SER A 113 0.62 17.52 25.94
N THR A 114 -0.59 18.03 25.82
CA THR A 114 -1.24 18.20 24.52
C THR A 114 -0.61 19.33 23.69
N TYR A 115 0.12 20.27 24.31
CA TYR A 115 0.82 21.35 23.63
C TYR A 115 2.00 20.88 22.80
N ASP A 116 2.59 19.74 23.16
CA ASP A 116 3.74 19.19 22.46
C ASP A 116 3.32 18.31 21.27
N TYR A 117 2.02 18.00 21.14
CA TYR A 117 1.50 17.21 20.03
C TYR A 117 1.32 18.09 18.79
N PRO A 118 1.90 17.72 17.64
CA PRO A 118 1.77 18.52 16.42
C PRO A 118 0.32 18.72 16.01
N GLU A 119 -0.02 19.94 15.60
CA GLU A 119 -1.33 20.19 14.99
C GLU A 119 -1.38 19.53 13.62
N ILE A 120 -2.43 18.72 13.40
CA ILE A 120 -2.63 18.01 12.15
C ILE A 120 -3.85 18.60 11.46
N ASP A 121 -3.61 19.20 10.30
CA ASP A 121 -4.67 19.78 9.48
C ASP A 121 -5.34 18.72 8.60
N PHE A 122 -6.57 18.36 8.92
CA PHE A 122 -7.44 17.48 8.14
C PHE A 122 -8.43 18.24 7.24
N THR A 123 -8.17 19.50 6.96
CA THR A 123 -9.04 20.28 6.05
C THR A 123 -9.05 19.67 4.67
N VAL A 124 -10.26 19.49 4.14
CA VAL A 124 -10.51 18.90 2.82
C VAL A 124 -10.46 19.98 1.76
N TYR A 125 -9.58 19.82 0.77
CA TYR A 125 -9.48 20.67 -0.43
C TYR A 125 -8.84 19.89 -1.57
N GLY A 126 -8.88 20.45 -2.79
CA GLY A 126 -8.34 19.84 -4.00
C GLY A 126 -9.35 19.02 -4.78
N ASP A 127 -8.83 18.18 -5.69
CA ASP A 127 -9.64 17.31 -6.53
C ASP A 127 -10.29 16.19 -5.72
N LYS A 128 -11.49 15.81 -6.11
CA LYS A 128 -12.26 14.79 -5.41
C LYS A 128 -12.66 13.68 -6.35
N ILE A 129 -12.32 12.42 -5.97
CA ILE A 129 -12.78 11.21 -6.67
C ILE A 129 -13.41 10.24 -5.69
N SER A 130 -14.37 9.45 -6.17
CA SER A 130 -15.03 8.41 -5.38
C SER A 130 -14.82 7.05 -6.04
N ILE A 131 -14.19 6.12 -5.33
CA ILE A 131 -13.81 4.80 -5.84
C ILE A 131 -14.19 3.71 -4.85
N ASN A 132 -14.54 2.51 -5.32
CA ASN A 132 -14.69 1.37 -4.43
C ASN A 132 -13.37 0.99 -3.80
N TRP A 133 -13.40 0.63 -2.51
CA TRP A 133 -12.21 0.26 -1.76
C TRP A 133 -11.43 -0.90 -2.38
N ASP A 134 -12.14 -1.93 -2.87
CA ASP A 134 -11.51 -3.08 -3.51
C ASP A 134 -10.85 -2.70 -4.84
N ASP A 135 -11.45 -1.78 -5.60
CA ASP A 135 -10.86 -1.24 -6.82
C ASP A 135 -9.55 -0.48 -6.53
N LEU A 136 -9.57 0.37 -5.49
CA LEU A 136 -8.38 1.10 -5.05
C LEU A 136 -7.27 0.14 -4.58
N LYS A 137 -7.64 -0.92 -3.85
CA LYS A 137 -6.72 -1.98 -3.44
C LYS A 137 -6.11 -2.69 -4.63
N SER A 138 -6.91 -3.03 -5.64
CA SER A 138 -6.43 -3.68 -6.86
C SER A 138 -5.42 -2.80 -7.59
N LEU A 139 -5.80 -1.54 -7.88
CA LEU A 139 -4.93 -0.56 -8.55
C LEU A 139 -3.57 -0.44 -7.87
N ALA A 140 -3.55 -0.31 -6.56
CA ALA A 140 -2.30 -0.18 -5.85
C ALA A 140 -1.51 -1.50 -5.78
N LYS A 141 -2.18 -2.64 -5.52
CA LYS A 141 -1.55 -3.95 -5.41
C LYS A 141 -0.84 -4.37 -6.70
N ASP A 142 -1.46 -4.07 -7.83
CA ASP A 142 -0.98 -4.51 -9.13
C ASP A 142 0.24 -3.71 -9.62
N VAL A 143 0.63 -2.63 -8.91
CA VAL A 143 1.80 -1.82 -9.26
C VAL A 143 2.83 -1.67 -8.13
N ILE A 144 2.42 -1.68 -6.86
CA ILE A 144 3.24 -1.26 -5.72
C ILE A 144 4.55 -2.03 -5.54
N PHE A 145 4.62 -3.28 -6.01
CA PHE A 145 5.81 -4.13 -5.88
C PHE A 145 6.97 -3.64 -6.75
N ALA A 146 6.71 -2.84 -7.79
CA ALA A 146 7.74 -2.30 -8.66
C ALA A 146 8.34 -0.98 -8.15
N ALA A 147 7.86 -0.43 -7.04
CA ALA A 147 8.50 0.68 -6.35
C ALA A 147 9.85 0.25 -5.75
N SER A 148 10.81 1.18 -5.74
CA SER A 148 12.13 0.96 -5.15
C SER A 148 12.03 0.81 -3.63
N THR A 149 12.90 0.01 -3.05
CA THR A 149 13.14 -0.04 -1.60
C THR A 149 14.38 0.76 -1.19
N ASN A 150 15.09 1.34 -2.16
CA ASN A 150 16.28 2.14 -1.90
C ASN A 150 15.91 3.62 -1.71
N GLU A 151 15.95 4.08 -0.49
CA GLU A 151 15.58 5.43 -0.07
C GLU A 151 16.52 6.55 -0.58
N MET A 152 17.66 6.21 -1.18
CA MET A 152 18.55 7.20 -1.81
C MET A 152 17.88 7.98 -2.97
N ASN A 153 16.81 7.43 -3.54
CA ASN A 153 15.98 8.11 -4.53
C ASN A 153 14.51 8.00 -4.12
N LEU A 154 14.06 8.94 -3.30
CA LEU A 154 12.76 8.92 -2.65
C LEU A 154 11.59 8.82 -3.65
N ILE A 155 11.68 9.52 -4.80
CA ILE A 155 10.59 9.51 -5.79
C ILE A 155 10.35 8.11 -6.40
N LEU A 156 11.39 7.28 -6.49
CA LEU A 156 11.26 5.89 -6.95
C LEU A 156 10.65 4.96 -5.89
N CYS A 157 10.62 5.39 -4.61
CA CYS A 157 9.94 4.68 -3.53
C CYS A 157 8.45 5.00 -3.49
N CYS A 158 7.94 5.84 -4.40
CA CYS A 158 6.56 6.27 -4.46
C CYS A 158 5.74 5.47 -5.47
N ILE A 159 4.43 5.45 -5.24
CA ILE A 159 3.43 5.25 -6.27
C ILE A 159 3.11 6.62 -6.84
N ASN A 160 3.21 6.76 -8.14
CA ASN A 160 2.66 7.91 -8.86
C ASN A 160 1.19 7.65 -9.15
N ILE A 161 0.34 8.59 -8.78
CA ILE A 161 -1.10 8.54 -8.99
C ILE A 161 -1.46 9.78 -9.82
N SER A 162 -2.05 9.57 -10.98
CA SER A 162 -2.49 10.65 -11.85
C SER A 162 -3.88 10.39 -12.41
N ALA A 163 -4.62 11.44 -12.66
CA ALA A 163 -5.88 11.36 -13.38
C ALA A 163 -5.92 12.41 -14.46
N GLN A 164 -6.43 12.05 -15.63
CA GLN A 164 -6.70 12.94 -16.75
C GLN A 164 -7.68 12.28 -17.70
N ASN A 165 -8.58 13.06 -18.31
CA ASN A 165 -9.57 12.57 -19.29
C ASN A 165 -10.38 11.37 -18.75
N HIS A 166 -10.92 11.47 -17.55
CA HIS A 166 -11.68 10.41 -16.85
C HIS A 166 -10.90 9.10 -16.62
N MET A 167 -9.57 9.12 -16.66
CA MET A 167 -8.73 7.95 -16.48
C MET A 167 -7.81 8.13 -15.28
N LEU A 168 -8.01 7.35 -14.24
CA LEU A 168 -7.12 7.22 -13.09
C LEU A 168 -6.01 6.23 -13.41
N LYS A 169 -4.77 6.59 -13.15
CA LYS A 169 -3.59 5.76 -13.41
C LYS A 169 -2.72 5.66 -12.17
N PHE A 170 -2.32 4.45 -11.84
CA PHE A 170 -1.30 4.12 -10.86
C PHE A 170 -0.07 3.59 -11.55
N LEU A 171 1.11 4.06 -11.13
CA LEU A 171 2.37 3.74 -11.77
C LEU A 171 3.50 3.65 -10.75
N THR A 172 4.39 2.67 -10.91
CA THR A 172 5.64 2.54 -10.16
C THR A 172 6.79 2.07 -11.05
N THR A 173 8.01 2.45 -10.71
CA THR A 173 9.25 1.95 -11.33
C THR A 173 10.42 2.06 -10.37
N ASP A 174 11.38 1.12 -10.49
CA ASP A 174 12.68 1.17 -9.82
C ASP A 174 13.85 1.30 -10.82
N ARG A 175 13.56 1.70 -12.08
CA ARG A 175 14.43 1.78 -13.27
C ARG A 175 14.66 0.45 -13.99
N TYR A 176 14.43 -0.69 -13.35
CA TYR A 176 14.61 -2.03 -13.95
C TYR A 176 13.29 -2.68 -14.32
N ARG A 177 12.21 -2.20 -13.74
CA ARG A 177 10.84 -2.64 -13.99
C ARG A 177 9.88 -1.46 -13.93
N TYR A 178 8.75 -1.64 -14.55
CA TYR A 178 7.67 -0.66 -14.63
C TYR A 178 6.36 -1.41 -14.47
N ALA A 179 5.48 -0.88 -13.65
CA ALA A 179 4.14 -1.39 -13.42
C ALA A 179 3.13 -0.27 -13.56
N GLU A 180 2.08 -0.49 -14.34
CA GLU A 180 1.00 0.47 -14.58
C GLU A 180 -0.34 -0.24 -14.54
N GLU A 181 -1.31 0.39 -13.91
CA GLU A 181 -2.73 0.03 -14.03
C GLU A 181 -3.56 1.28 -14.20
N LYS A 182 -4.61 1.18 -15.03
CA LYS A 182 -5.55 2.25 -15.35
C LYS A 182 -6.95 1.83 -15.00
N LYS A 183 -7.77 2.83 -14.63
CA LYS A 183 -9.20 2.64 -14.37
C LYS A 183 -9.99 3.88 -14.79
N ALA A 184 -11.07 3.67 -15.51
CA ALA A 184 -12.00 4.75 -15.80
C ALA A 184 -12.71 5.22 -14.52
N ILE A 185 -12.83 6.53 -14.36
CA ILE A 185 -13.51 7.21 -13.25
C ILE A 185 -14.58 8.13 -13.80
N ALA A 186 -15.58 8.45 -12.98
CA ALA A 186 -16.68 9.32 -13.38
C ALA A 186 -16.29 10.80 -13.42
N GLU A 187 -15.38 11.19 -12.54
CA GLU A 187 -14.96 12.57 -12.34
C GLU A 187 -14.00 13.04 -13.44
N ASP A 188 -14.18 14.29 -13.88
CA ASP A 188 -13.25 14.98 -14.79
C ASP A 188 -12.29 15.82 -13.96
N VAL A 189 -11.14 15.24 -13.66
CA VAL A 189 -10.10 15.83 -12.80
C VAL A 189 -8.74 15.71 -13.49
N ASP A 190 -7.84 16.64 -13.19
CA ASP A 190 -6.47 16.63 -13.73
C ASP A 190 -5.47 16.85 -12.60
N PHE A 191 -4.81 15.78 -12.16
CA PHE A 191 -3.77 15.84 -11.14
C PHE A 191 -2.67 14.81 -11.40
N ASN A 192 -1.50 15.06 -10.80
CA ASN A 192 -0.36 14.15 -10.83
C ASN A 192 0.43 14.28 -9.52
N ILE A 193 0.33 13.26 -8.67
CA ILE A 193 0.93 13.24 -7.34
C ILE A 193 1.74 11.98 -7.11
N SER A 194 2.59 12.01 -6.11
CA SER A 194 3.39 10.86 -5.70
C SER A 194 3.29 10.64 -4.18
N ILE A 195 2.99 9.42 -3.78
CA ILE A 195 2.86 9.01 -2.38
C ILE A 195 3.83 7.86 -2.11
N LEU A 196 4.48 7.85 -0.96
CA LEU A 196 5.34 6.73 -0.58
C LEU A 196 4.57 5.41 -0.66
N ALA A 197 5.14 4.43 -1.35
CA ALA A 197 4.55 3.11 -1.48
C ALA A 197 4.31 2.43 -0.12
N LYS A 198 5.17 2.70 0.87
CA LYS A 198 4.98 2.26 2.25
C LYS A 198 3.68 2.79 2.83
N ASN A 199 3.41 4.09 2.67
CA ASN A 199 2.20 4.72 3.20
C ASN A 199 0.93 4.08 2.57
N ILE A 200 0.95 3.84 1.26
CA ILE A 200 -0.17 3.18 0.59
C ILE A 200 -0.36 1.76 1.10
N ARG A 201 0.71 0.97 1.32
CA ARG A 201 0.59 -0.37 1.93
C ARG A 201 -0.07 -0.31 3.29
N ASP A 202 0.33 0.63 4.14
CA ASP A 202 -0.24 0.78 5.48
C ASP A 202 -1.71 1.19 5.42
N ILE A 203 -2.08 2.11 4.52
CA ILE A 203 -3.47 2.52 4.27
C ILE A 203 -4.32 1.34 3.80
N LEU A 204 -3.85 0.56 2.84
CA LEU A 204 -4.60 -0.58 2.28
C LEU A 204 -4.75 -1.77 3.24
N ASN A 205 -4.05 -1.79 4.37
CA ASN A 205 -4.27 -2.74 5.45
C ASN A 205 -5.54 -2.48 6.28
N PHE A 206 -6.28 -1.40 5.97
CA PHE A 206 -7.59 -1.20 6.57
C PHE A 206 -8.60 -2.19 6.00
N GLU A 207 -9.40 -2.78 6.87
CA GLU A 207 -10.59 -3.54 6.48
C GLU A 207 -11.74 -2.55 6.29
N TYR A 208 -12.15 -2.38 5.07
CA TYR A 208 -13.28 -1.55 4.69
C TYR A 208 -14.01 -2.17 3.50
N ASN A 209 -15.31 -1.97 3.44
CA ASN A 209 -16.15 -2.42 2.33
C ASN A 209 -17.09 -1.28 1.96
N GLY A 210 -16.89 -0.72 0.78
CA GLY A 210 -17.68 0.39 0.30
C GLY A 210 -16.88 1.37 -0.55
N LYS A 211 -17.44 2.55 -0.76
CA LYS A 211 -16.78 3.63 -1.48
C LYS A 211 -15.93 4.47 -0.54
N VAL A 212 -14.71 4.75 -0.96
CA VAL A 212 -13.83 5.73 -0.35
C VAL A 212 -13.84 6.99 -1.20
N THR A 213 -13.85 8.14 -0.55
CA THR A 213 -13.63 9.43 -1.21
C THR A 213 -12.18 9.83 -1.01
N LEU A 214 -11.47 10.08 -2.11
CA LEU A 214 -10.13 10.66 -2.07
C LEU A 214 -10.25 12.16 -2.35
N ASN A 215 -9.66 12.97 -1.47
CA ASN A 215 -9.47 14.40 -1.68
C ASN A 215 -7.97 14.62 -1.89
N ILE A 216 -7.62 15.14 -3.06
CA ILE A 216 -6.26 15.13 -3.58
C ILE A 216 -5.79 16.56 -3.78
N SER A 217 -4.67 16.89 -3.15
CA SER A 217 -3.96 18.15 -3.35
C SER A 217 -2.49 17.88 -3.61
N ASP A 218 -1.72 18.89 -3.93
CA ASP A 218 -0.28 18.86 -4.13
C ASP A 218 0.53 18.60 -2.84
N GLN A 219 -0.10 18.73 -1.65
CA GLN A 219 0.57 18.52 -0.38
C GLN A 219 0.17 17.23 0.33
N LYS A 220 -1.10 16.83 0.18
CA LYS A 220 -1.67 15.70 0.91
C LYS A 220 -2.81 15.03 0.16
N VAL A 221 -3.04 13.76 0.46
CA VAL A 221 -4.24 13.02 0.05
C VAL A 221 -4.98 12.54 1.27
N LEU A 222 -6.28 12.76 1.30
CA LEU A 222 -7.18 12.28 2.33
C LEU A 222 -8.05 11.16 1.76
N PHE A 223 -8.14 10.06 2.50
CA PHE A 223 -9.03 8.93 2.24
C PHE A 223 -10.15 8.97 3.28
N GLU A 224 -11.36 9.35 2.85
CA GLU A 224 -12.52 9.46 3.72
C GLU A 224 -13.38 8.20 3.62
N MET A 225 -13.65 7.57 4.76
CA MET A 225 -14.47 6.37 4.89
C MET A 225 -15.11 6.33 6.28
N ASP A 226 -16.43 6.15 6.37
CA ASP A 226 -17.22 5.93 7.59
C ASP A 226 -16.65 6.55 8.89
N GLY A 227 -16.67 7.87 9.00
CA GLY A 227 -16.16 8.58 10.17
C GLY A 227 -14.65 8.51 10.37
N THR A 228 -13.90 7.93 9.43
CA THR A 228 -12.45 7.84 9.44
C THR A 228 -11.87 8.66 8.30
N ILE A 229 -10.88 9.49 8.58
CA ILE A 229 -10.06 10.16 7.58
C ILE A 229 -8.62 9.69 7.76
N ILE A 230 -8.05 9.14 6.72
CA ILE A 230 -6.64 8.80 6.66
C ILE A 230 -5.98 9.84 5.75
N GLN A 231 -4.96 10.51 6.25
CA GLN A 231 -4.17 11.47 5.50
C GLN A 231 -2.78 10.91 5.23
N SER A 232 -2.30 11.04 4.00
CA SER A 232 -0.91 10.80 3.64
C SER A 232 -0.30 12.03 3.01
N LYS A 233 0.98 12.30 3.28
CA LYS A 233 1.74 13.32 2.59
C LYS A 233 1.95 12.96 1.13
N VAL A 234 1.95 13.97 0.27
CA VAL A 234 2.44 13.92 -1.11
C VAL A 234 3.93 14.29 -1.10
N ILE A 235 4.72 13.62 -1.91
CA ILE A 235 6.15 13.92 -2.08
C ILE A 235 6.29 15.01 -3.13
N ASP A 236 6.83 16.16 -2.74
CA ASP A 236 7.08 17.31 -3.62
C ASP A 236 8.33 17.07 -4.48
N GLN A 237 8.21 16.11 -5.39
CA GLN A 237 9.21 15.81 -6.42
C GLN A 237 8.48 15.37 -7.69
N VAL A 238 8.98 15.82 -8.82
CA VAL A 238 8.42 15.46 -10.13
C VAL A 238 8.70 13.97 -10.43
N TYR A 239 7.64 13.20 -10.58
CA TYR A 239 7.75 11.85 -11.14
C TYR A 239 7.95 11.97 -12.65
N GLN A 240 9.10 11.55 -13.15
CA GLN A 240 9.38 11.64 -14.57
C GLN A 240 8.44 10.76 -15.38
N ASP A 241 7.91 11.28 -16.48
CA ASP A 241 7.12 10.48 -17.42
C ASP A 241 7.99 9.41 -18.07
N VAL A 242 7.82 8.20 -17.59
CA VAL A 242 8.52 7.01 -18.10
C VAL A 242 7.63 6.17 -19.03
N SER A 243 6.43 6.62 -19.37
CA SER A 243 5.50 5.90 -20.26
C SER A 243 6.11 5.64 -21.65
N LYS A 244 7.01 6.49 -22.10
CA LYS A 244 7.74 6.36 -23.38
C LYS A 244 8.65 5.14 -23.46
N ILE A 245 8.98 4.50 -22.32
CA ILE A 245 9.76 3.26 -22.32
C ILE A 245 8.93 2.05 -22.75
N VAL A 246 7.60 2.14 -22.68
CA VAL A 246 6.70 1.04 -23.06
C VAL A 246 6.72 0.90 -24.60
N PRO A 247 7.17 -0.23 -25.14
CA PRO A 247 7.22 -0.45 -26.58
C PRO A 247 5.82 -0.54 -27.18
N LYS A 248 5.72 -0.15 -28.45
CA LYS A 248 4.48 -0.31 -29.24
C LYS A 248 4.54 -1.51 -30.20
N GLU A 249 5.75 -1.95 -30.53
CA GLU A 249 5.99 -3.04 -31.47
C GLU A 249 6.78 -4.17 -30.82
N PHE A 250 6.42 -5.40 -31.13
CA PHE A 250 7.01 -6.61 -30.58
C PHE A 250 7.32 -7.60 -31.71
N GLU A 251 8.44 -8.30 -31.59
CA GLU A 251 8.83 -9.35 -32.56
C GLU A 251 8.64 -10.75 -32.00
N ASN A 252 8.65 -10.93 -30.71
CA ASN A 252 8.48 -12.24 -30.08
C ASN A 252 7.30 -12.22 -29.11
N GLU A 253 6.49 -13.27 -29.12
CA GLU A 253 5.38 -13.47 -28.18
C GLU A 253 5.40 -14.88 -27.59
N ILE A 254 5.45 -14.99 -26.27
CA ILE A 254 5.25 -16.22 -25.53
C ILE A 254 3.87 -16.16 -24.89
N LYS A 255 3.01 -17.15 -25.19
CA LYS A 255 1.72 -17.36 -24.54
C LYS A 255 1.80 -18.57 -23.64
N ILE A 256 1.61 -18.39 -22.35
CA ILE A 256 1.73 -19.42 -21.33
C ILE A 256 0.76 -19.16 -20.19
N SER A 257 0.19 -20.23 -19.61
CA SER A 257 -0.66 -20.03 -18.43
C SER A 257 0.17 -19.54 -17.23
N LYS A 258 -0.41 -18.63 -16.41
CA LYS A 258 0.23 -18.19 -15.17
C LYS A 258 0.64 -19.37 -14.29
N LYS A 259 -0.23 -20.38 -14.19
CA LYS A 259 0.02 -21.58 -13.37
C LYS A 259 1.28 -22.33 -13.84
N GLU A 260 1.43 -22.54 -15.13
CA GLU A 260 2.60 -23.23 -15.71
C GLU A 260 3.88 -22.42 -15.45
N LEU A 261 3.90 -21.13 -15.81
CA LEU A 261 5.07 -20.29 -15.61
C LEU A 261 5.44 -20.14 -14.12
N SER A 262 4.46 -20.00 -13.23
CA SER A 262 4.69 -19.95 -11.78
C SER A 262 5.29 -21.24 -11.25
N SER A 263 4.85 -22.40 -11.77
CA SER A 263 5.40 -23.72 -11.42
C SER A 263 6.87 -23.84 -11.86
N LEU A 264 7.18 -23.45 -13.11
CA LEU A 264 8.55 -23.45 -13.64
C LEU A 264 9.47 -22.54 -12.80
N LEU A 265 9.03 -21.31 -12.53
CA LEU A 265 9.79 -20.34 -11.73
C LEU A 265 9.97 -20.84 -10.29
N SER A 266 8.98 -21.49 -9.71
CA SER A 266 9.08 -22.06 -8.36
C SER A 266 10.16 -23.15 -8.32
N LYS A 267 10.16 -24.07 -9.27
CA LYS A 267 11.16 -25.15 -9.37
C LYS A 267 12.57 -24.61 -9.62
N ALA A 268 12.72 -23.68 -10.59
CA ALA A 268 14.01 -23.08 -10.91
C ALA A 268 14.57 -22.22 -9.76
N SER A 269 13.71 -21.74 -8.88
CA SER A 269 14.11 -20.84 -7.78
C SER A 269 14.54 -21.56 -6.51
N VAL A 270 14.52 -22.87 -6.45
CA VAL A 270 14.93 -23.64 -5.24
C VAL A 270 16.37 -23.32 -4.82
N ILE A 271 17.25 -23.07 -5.80
CA ILE A 271 18.66 -22.76 -5.55
C ILE A 271 18.97 -21.25 -5.59
N ILE A 272 17.97 -20.40 -5.84
CA ILE A 272 18.11 -18.95 -5.93
C ILE A 272 18.06 -18.33 -4.52
N THR A 273 18.86 -17.29 -4.31
CA THR A 273 18.89 -16.46 -3.10
C THR A 273 18.74 -14.99 -3.49
N GLU A 274 18.60 -14.08 -2.52
CA GLU A 274 18.53 -12.63 -2.79
C GLU A 274 19.72 -12.11 -3.59
N ASN A 275 20.92 -12.63 -3.32
CA ASN A 275 22.15 -12.25 -4.01
C ASN A 275 22.33 -12.97 -5.38
N TYR A 276 21.67 -14.09 -5.59
CA TYR A 276 21.77 -14.94 -6.78
C TYR A 276 20.37 -15.18 -7.37
N ASN A 277 19.74 -14.11 -7.88
CA ASN A 277 18.37 -14.14 -8.38
C ASN A 277 18.25 -14.22 -9.91
N LYS A 278 19.37 -14.44 -10.60
CA LYS A 278 19.44 -14.54 -12.05
C LYS A 278 18.95 -15.90 -12.54
N ILE A 279 18.04 -15.87 -13.51
CA ILE A 279 17.65 -17.03 -14.32
C ILE A 279 17.98 -16.77 -15.77
N LYS A 280 18.23 -17.84 -16.53
CA LYS A 280 18.39 -17.83 -17.98
C LYS A 280 17.17 -18.50 -18.61
N LEU A 281 16.52 -17.81 -19.52
CA LEU A 281 15.39 -18.30 -20.28
C LEU A 281 15.84 -18.62 -21.69
N HIS A 282 15.64 -19.85 -22.15
CA HIS A 282 15.85 -20.28 -23.52
C HIS A 282 14.52 -20.77 -24.10
N VAL A 283 14.06 -20.16 -25.17
CA VAL A 283 12.78 -20.47 -25.80
C VAL A 283 13.03 -20.80 -27.26
N THR A 284 12.62 -21.98 -27.64
CA THR A 284 12.51 -22.42 -29.03
C THR A 284 11.03 -22.63 -29.34
N HIS A 285 10.70 -23.02 -30.58
CA HIS A 285 9.31 -23.24 -30.99
C HIS A 285 8.60 -24.31 -30.14
N ASP A 286 9.34 -25.34 -29.72
CA ASP A 286 8.78 -26.52 -29.06
C ASP A 286 9.13 -26.61 -27.56
N LEU A 287 10.10 -25.84 -27.07
CA LEU A 287 10.62 -26.01 -25.74
C LEU A 287 10.95 -24.66 -25.06
N LEU A 288 10.42 -24.46 -23.88
CA LEU A 288 10.80 -23.38 -22.99
C LEU A 288 11.63 -23.96 -21.83
N THR A 289 12.85 -23.48 -21.67
CA THR A 289 13.79 -23.93 -20.65
C THR A 289 14.15 -22.75 -19.73
N ILE A 290 14.07 -22.97 -18.43
CA ILE A 290 14.59 -22.05 -17.41
C ILE A 290 15.78 -22.68 -16.74
N LEU A 291 16.93 -21.99 -16.79
CA LEU A 291 18.16 -22.40 -16.13
C LEU A 291 18.42 -21.46 -14.95
N SER A 292 18.80 -22.01 -13.83
CA SER A 292 19.37 -21.27 -12.71
C SER A 292 20.65 -21.92 -12.26
N THR A 293 21.64 -21.12 -11.90
CA THR A 293 22.96 -21.59 -11.48
C THR A 293 23.36 -20.86 -10.20
N ARG A 294 23.84 -21.62 -9.25
CA ARG A 294 24.57 -21.13 -8.09
C ARG A 294 25.91 -21.83 -8.06
N ASP A 295 26.95 -21.08 -8.41
CA ASP A 295 28.29 -21.62 -8.57
C ASP A 295 28.71 -22.41 -7.31
N GLU A 296 29.38 -23.55 -7.55
CA GLU A 296 29.86 -24.51 -6.53
C GLU A 296 28.79 -25.16 -5.64
N VAL A 297 27.48 -24.85 -5.87
CA VAL A 297 26.38 -25.36 -5.05
C VAL A 297 25.43 -26.25 -5.86
N ALA A 298 24.78 -25.69 -6.90
CA ALA A 298 23.78 -26.42 -7.67
C ALA A 298 23.46 -25.73 -8.99
N ASN A 299 22.99 -26.55 -9.95
CA ASN A 299 22.35 -26.10 -11.19
C ASN A 299 20.96 -26.69 -11.28
N ALA A 300 20.01 -25.91 -11.75
CA ALA A 300 18.67 -26.39 -12.06
C ALA A 300 18.32 -26.09 -13.52
N GLU A 301 17.76 -27.06 -14.19
CA GLU A 301 17.20 -26.98 -15.53
C GLU A 301 15.74 -27.42 -15.46
N VAL A 302 14.81 -26.55 -15.79
CA VAL A 302 13.37 -26.83 -15.75
C VAL A 302 12.77 -26.52 -17.11
N LYS A 303 11.97 -27.45 -17.65
CA LYS A 303 11.46 -27.41 -19.01
C LYS A 303 9.95 -27.56 -19.08
N THR A 304 9.35 -26.98 -20.12
CA THR A 304 7.95 -27.22 -20.51
C THR A 304 7.76 -27.14 -22.02
N GLU A 305 6.79 -27.90 -22.51
CA GLU A 305 6.23 -27.83 -23.86
C GLU A 305 4.82 -27.18 -23.85
N ASN A 306 4.29 -26.85 -22.65
CA ASN A 306 2.94 -26.30 -22.46
C ASN A 306 2.90 -24.78 -22.63
N PHE A 307 3.25 -24.29 -23.81
CA PHE A 307 3.21 -22.88 -24.19
C PHE A 307 3.04 -22.74 -25.71
N LYS A 308 2.83 -21.52 -26.18
CA LYS A 308 2.91 -21.17 -27.60
C LYS A 308 3.94 -20.06 -27.76
N TYR A 309 4.73 -20.16 -28.79
CA TYR A 309 5.78 -19.21 -29.10
C TYR A 309 5.71 -18.75 -30.56
N ASP A 310 5.79 -17.46 -30.76
CA ASP A 310 5.93 -16.83 -32.07
C ASP A 310 7.20 -15.96 -32.04
N GLY A 311 8.18 -16.31 -32.82
CA GLY A 311 9.48 -15.65 -32.93
C GLY A 311 10.66 -16.59 -33.17
N ASP A 312 11.85 -16.01 -33.32
CA ASP A 312 13.11 -16.71 -33.45
C ASP A 312 13.64 -17.22 -32.10
N ASP A 313 14.57 -18.18 -32.13
CA ASP A 313 15.23 -18.69 -30.91
C ASP A 313 15.66 -17.57 -29.96
N LEU A 314 15.16 -17.64 -28.74
CA LEU A 314 15.28 -16.56 -27.75
C LEU A 314 16.11 -17.02 -26.58
N LYS A 315 17.14 -16.22 -26.24
CA LYS A 315 17.95 -16.43 -25.05
C LYS A 315 18.00 -15.13 -24.26
N LEU A 316 17.61 -15.17 -22.97
CA LEU A 316 17.52 -14.03 -22.07
C LEU A 316 18.02 -14.39 -20.68
N ALA A 317 18.64 -13.42 -20.00
CA ALA A 317 18.86 -13.48 -18.56
C ALA A 317 17.92 -12.51 -17.83
N LEU A 318 17.26 -12.99 -16.79
CA LEU A 318 16.24 -12.25 -16.07
C LEU A 318 16.46 -12.31 -14.54
N ASN A 319 15.96 -11.31 -13.85
CA ASN A 319 15.77 -11.41 -12.41
C ASN A 319 14.48 -12.21 -12.13
N SER A 320 14.63 -13.37 -11.51
CA SER A 320 13.52 -14.29 -11.22
C SER A 320 12.46 -13.65 -10.31
N ARG A 321 12.89 -12.81 -9.37
CA ARG A 321 11.98 -12.08 -8.46
C ARG A 321 11.13 -11.08 -9.25
N PHE A 322 11.73 -10.30 -10.15
CA PHE A 322 11.00 -9.35 -10.97
C PHE A 322 9.95 -10.03 -11.85
N LEU A 323 10.31 -11.15 -12.45
CA LEU A 323 9.35 -11.92 -13.25
C LEU A 323 8.24 -12.50 -12.39
N LYS A 324 8.55 -13.08 -11.22
CA LYS A 324 7.54 -13.62 -10.29
C LYS A 324 6.56 -12.54 -9.81
N GLU A 325 7.08 -11.37 -9.41
CA GLU A 325 6.25 -10.26 -8.94
C GLU A 325 5.38 -9.73 -10.08
N ALA A 326 5.92 -9.55 -11.28
CA ALA A 326 5.18 -9.07 -12.45
C ALA A 326 4.04 -10.01 -12.87
N ILE A 327 4.23 -11.33 -12.82
CA ILE A 327 3.16 -12.29 -13.17
C ILE A 327 2.16 -12.52 -12.04
N SER A 328 2.51 -12.14 -10.79
CA SER A 328 1.64 -12.40 -9.63
C SER A 328 0.32 -11.65 -9.68
N VAL A 329 0.28 -10.53 -10.39
CA VAL A 329 -0.90 -9.64 -10.49
C VAL A 329 -2.00 -10.19 -11.40
N TYR A 330 -1.67 -11.12 -12.27
CA TYR A 330 -2.61 -11.75 -13.20
C TYR A 330 -3.17 -13.06 -12.63
N ASP A 331 -4.29 -13.54 -13.15
CA ASP A 331 -4.93 -14.76 -12.66
C ASP A 331 -4.95 -15.88 -13.72
N GLU A 332 -4.86 -15.55 -15.01
CA GLU A 332 -5.03 -16.44 -16.14
C GLU A 332 -3.80 -16.50 -17.07
N ASP A 333 -4.04 -16.69 -18.36
CA ASP A 333 -3.01 -16.79 -19.38
C ASP A 333 -2.26 -15.47 -19.55
N LEU A 334 -0.96 -15.61 -19.74
CA LEU A 334 -0.01 -14.51 -19.90
C LEU A 334 0.47 -14.41 -21.34
N ARG A 335 0.64 -13.17 -21.77
CA ARG A 335 1.33 -12.81 -23.01
C ARG A 335 2.62 -12.08 -22.63
N ILE A 336 3.75 -12.70 -22.93
CA ILE A 336 5.08 -12.13 -22.70
C ILE A 336 5.61 -11.67 -24.04
N LEU A 337 5.72 -10.37 -24.20
CA LEU A 337 6.01 -9.68 -25.46
C LEU A 337 7.41 -9.08 -25.39
N LEU A 338 8.22 -9.30 -26.44
CA LEU A 338 9.59 -8.81 -26.47
C LEU A 338 9.85 -7.96 -27.71
N THR A 339 10.61 -6.90 -27.51
CA THR A 339 11.11 -6.05 -28.59
C THR A 339 12.20 -6.75 -29.40
N LYS A 340 12.45 -6.26 -30.63
CA LYS A 340 13.51 -6.74 -31.51
C LYS A 340 14.89 -6.76 -30.86
N ASP A 341 15.22 -5.72 -30.14
CA ASP A 341 16.48 -5.59 -29.41
C ASP A 341 16.52 -6.45 -28.13
N ARG A 342 15.39 -7.10 -27.78
CA ARG A 342 15.22 -7.93 -26.57
C ARG A 342 15.53 -7.20 -25.26
N MET A 343 15.51 -5.87 -25.26
CA MET A 343 15.87 -5.04 -24.10
C MET A 343 14.66 -4.71 -23.21
N ARG A 344 13.43 -5.00 -23.68
CA ARG A 344 12.20 -4.74 -22.95
C ARG A 344 11.25 -5.90 -23.10
N ILE A 345 10.74 -6.33 -21.96
CA ILE A 345 9.82 -7.47 -21.85
C ILE A 345 8.54 -6.94 -21.23
N VAL A 346 7.47 -6.93 -22.00
CA VAL A 346 6.14 -6.53 -21.54
C VAL A 346 5.32 -7.76 -21.23
N ILE A 347 4.68 -7.77 -20.09
CA ILE A 347 3.81 -8.86 -19.62
C ILE A 347 2.40 -8.30 -19.52
N LYS A 348 1.45 -8.98 -20.15
CA LYS A 348 0.02 -8.66 -20.18
C LYS A 348 -0.82 -9.93 -20.02
N SER A 349 -2.11 -9.73 -19.72
CA SER A 349 -3.13 -10.77 -19.77
C SER A 349 -4.41 -10.17 -20.33
N ASP A 350 -5.15 -10.96 -21.12
CA ASP A 350 -6.43 -10.54 -21.67
C ASP A 350 -7.52 -10.43 -20.57
N SER A 351 -7.32 -11.09 -19.41
CA SER A 351 -8.20 -10.97 -18.24
C SER A 351 -8.05 -9.65 -17.48
N LYS A 352 -6.90 -8.95 -17.64
CA LYS A 352 -6.62 -7.62 -17.04
C LYS A 352 -5.99 -6.70 -18.09
N PRO A 353 -6.77 -6.21 -19.06
CA PRO A 353 -6.24 -5.45 -20.21
C PRO A 353 -5.63 -4.09 -19.82
N ASP A 354 -6.08 -3.50 -18.70
CA ASP A 354 -5.63 -2.20 -18.20
C ASP A 354 -4.37 -2.27 -17.33
N VAL A 355 -3.86 -3.49 -17.08
CA VAL A 355 -2.63 -3.76 -16.34
C VAL A 355 -1.49 -4.04 -17.30
N LEU A 356 -0.37 -3.36 -17.09
CA LEU A 356 0.85 -3.55 -17.84
C LEU A 356 2.05 -3.69 -16.91
N GLN A 357 2.82 -4.75 -17.12
CA GLN A 357 4.10 -4.96 -16.45
C GLN A 357 5.22 -4.92 -17.48
N LEU A 358 6.32 -4.24 -17.18
CA LEU A 358 7.53 -4.27 -17.98
C LEU A 358 8.73 -4.59 -17.10
N ILE A 359 9.58 -5.48 -17.55
CA ILE A 359 10.87 -5.80 -16.93
C ILE A 359 12.00 -5.68 -17.95
N THR A 360 13.19 -5.32 -17.47
CA THR A 360 14.40 -5.31 -18.30
C THR A 360 15.21 -6.57 -18.08
N PRO A 361 15.82 -7.14 -19.12
CA PRO A 361 16.73 -8.28 -18.98
C PRO A 361 18.01 -7.88 -18.23
N GLN A 362 18.66 -8.89 -17.68
CA GLN A 362 20.00 -8.77 -17.10
C GLN A 362 21.08 -9.08 -18.14
N LYS A 363 22.27 -8.53 -17.94
CA LYS A 363 23.42 -8.83 -18.81
C LYS A 363 23.93 -10.27 -18.59
N GLY A 364 24.41 -10.89 -19.65
CA GLY A 364 25.11 -12.18 -19.65
C GLY A 364 24.14 -13.37 -19.58
N PHE A 365 23.91 -13.96 -20.75
CA PHE A 365 23.24 -15.23 -20.90
C PHE A 365 24.22 -16.38 -20.61
#